data_a9cad9c4bbda2f8b9c9cb94233bcd922
#
_entry.id   a9cad9c4bbda2f8b9c9cb94233bcd922
#
_cell.length_a   1.000
_cell.length_b   1.000
_cell.length_c   1.000
_cell.angle_alpha   90.00
_cell.angle_beta   90.00
_cell.angle_gamma   90.00
#
_symmetry.space_group_name_H-M   'P 1'
#
loop_
_entity.id
_entity.type
_entity.pdbx_description
1 polymer ?
#
loop_
_entity_poly.entity_id
_entity_poly.type
_entity_poly.pdbx_seq_one_letter_code
_entity_poly.pdbx_strand_id
1 'polypeptide(L)'
;MEKSKFFLLFNGFYLYIYWWTTFWGVANNKFLIGPILAITYFIVHFFIIKDKLKEFKYMLFCLVFGFTLESLFYFSGLMTYKGMFTSKFLPIPIWILILWIGYSLTVFHSFKWIYKRYLVSFIIGGLIAPLMYVSANKIRIINFNYDVIETYFILVPLWSF
;
A
#
# COMPACT_ATOMS: atom_id res chain seq x y z
N MET A 1 -8.63 2.07 -27.01
CA MET A 1 -7.29 1.51 -27.27
C MET A 1 -6.93 0.67 -26.05
N GLU A 2 -6.84 -0.64 -26.19
CA GLU A 2 -6.39 -1.50 -25.12
C GLU A 2 -5.00 -1.08 -24.66
N LYS A 3 -4.83 -0.96 -23.34
CA LYS A 3 -3.48 -0.76 -22.78
C LYS A 3 -2.64 -1.98 -23.14
N SER A 4 -1.43 -1.75 -23.61
CA SER A 4 -0.58 -2.86 -24.02
C SER A 4 -0.46 -3.85 -22.85
N LYS A 5 -0.51 -5.14 -23.12
CA LYS A 5 -0.31 -6.20 -22.10
C LYS A 5 1.00 -5.98 -21.33
N PHE A 6 1.99 -5.47 -22.02
CA PHE A 6 3.28 -5.08 -21.42
C PHE A 6 3.11 -4.04 -20.31
N PHE A 7 2.31 -2.97 -20.55
CA PHE A 7 2.09 -1.94 -19.51
C PHE A 7 1.39 -2.51 -18.27
N LEU A 8 0.41 -3.40 -18.46
CA LEU A 8 -0.30 -4.01 -17.33
C LEU A 8 0.63 -4.90 -16.49
N LEU A 9 1.45 -5.71 -17.16
CA LEU A 9 2.46 -6.54 -16.49
C LEU A 9 3.51 -5.68 -15.78
N PHE A 10 4.05 -4.67 -16.45
CA PHE A 10 5.00 -3.73 -15.88
C PHE A 10 4.43 -3.05 -14.63
N ASN A 11 3.20 -2.54 -14.71
CA ASN A 11 2.53 -1.85 -13.61
C ASN A 11 2.36 -2.75 -12.37
N GLY A 12 1.91 -4.00 -12.55
CA GLY A 12 1.79 -4.95 -11.44
C GLY A 12 3.13 -5.41 -10.88
N PHE A 13 4.11 -5.67 -11.77
CA PHE A 13 5.45 -6.11 -11.38
C PHE A 13 6.22 -5.01 -10.64
N TYR A 14 6.05 -3.76 -11.09
CA TYR A 14 6.67 -2.61 -10.43
C TYR A 14 6.12 -2.41 -9.02
N LEU A 15 4.79 -2.55 -8.81
CA LEU A 15 4.21 -2.49 -7.47
C LEU A 15 4.84 -3.53 -6.55
N TYR A 16 5.02 -4.77 -7.02
CA TYR A 16 5.62 -5.84 -6.23
C TYR A 16 7.07 -5.51 -5.82
N ILE A 17 7.92 -5.12 -6.78
CA ILE A 17 9.32 -4.73 -6.52
C ILE A 17 9.37 -3.54 -5.57
N TYR A 18 8.57 -2.51 -5.85
CA TYR A 18 8.47 -1.29 -5.05
C TYR A 18 8.09 -1.58 -3.60
N TRP A 19 7.08 -2.46 -3.39
CA TRP A 19 6.61 -2.84 -2.07
C TRP A 19 7.72 -3.49 -1.25
N TRP A 20 8.32 -4.54 -1.76
CA TRP A 20 9.36 -5.29 -1.05
C TRP A 20 10.65 -4.50 -0.87
N THR A 21 11.02 -3.67 -1.84
CA THR A 21 12.21 -2.80 -1.72
C THR A 21 11.98 -1.71 -0.68
N THR A 22 10.75 -1.19 -0.56
CA THR A 22 10.38 -0.26 0.52
C THR A 22 10.49 -0.95 1.89
N PHE A 23 9.93 -2.14 2.03
CA PHE A 23 10.03 -2.94 3.26
C PHE A 23 11.49 -3.21 3.65
N TRP A 24 12.28 -3.66 2.70
CA TRP A 24 13.72 -3.89 2.92
C TRP A 24 14.44 -2.59 3.33
N GLY A 25 14.14 -1.49 2.68
CA GLY A 25 14.71 -0.18 2.99
C GLY A 25 14.41 0.24 4.43
N VAL A 26 13.16 0.13 4.86
CA VAL A 26 12.73 0.47 6.22
C VAL A 26 13.37 -0.46 7.26
N ALA A 27 13.42 -1.77 6.98
CA ALA A 27 14.05 -2.74 7.86
C ALA A 27 15.53 -2.40 8.12
N ASN A 28 16.23 -1.91 7.09
CA ASN A 28 17.65 -1.55 7.14
C ASN A 28 17.92 -0.06 7.42
N ASN A 29 16.93 0.70 7.90
CA ASN A 29 17.01 2.15 8.17
C ASN A 29 17.35 3.04 6.94
N LYS A 30 17.09 2.54 5.73
CA LYS A 30 17.28 3.25 4.45
C LYS A 30 15.94 3.84 3.99
N PHE A 31 15.38 4.75 4.77
CA PHE A 31 13.99 5.24 4.64
C PHE A 31 13.68 5.98 3.34
N LEU A 32 14.69 6.45 2.60
CA LEU A 32 14.49 7.20 1.36
C LEU A 32 14.34 6.31 0.11
N ILE A 33 14.64 5.02 0.20
CA ILE A 33 14.56 4.12 -0.96
C ILE A 33 13.13 4.01 -1.49
N GLY A 34 12.14 3.79 -0.61
CA GLY A 34 10.74 3.76 -0.99
C GLY A 34 10.28 5.06 -1.67
N PRO A 35 10.47 6.23 -1.07
CA PRO A 35 10.18 7.53 -1.69
C PRO A 35 10.80 7.73 -3.07
N ILE A 36 12.06 7.41 -3.26
CA ILE A 36 12.75 7.55 -4.55
C ILE A 36 12.10 6.66 -5.62
N LEU A 37 11.83 5.39 -5.30
CA LEU A 37 11.14 4.48 -6.21
C LEU A 37 9.71 4.95 -6.51
N ALA A 38 8.99 5.47 -5.51
CA ALA A 38 7.65 6.00 -5.71
C ALA A 38 7.63 7.17 -6.68
N ILE A 39 8.53 8.13 -6.52
CA ILE A 39 8.64 9.27 -7.43
C ILE A 39 8.93 8.79 -8.85
N THR A 40 9.86 7.87 -9.02
CA THR A 40 10.18 7.30 -10.34
C THR A 40 8.96 6.62 -10.96
N TYR A 41 8.25 5.81 -10.19
CA TYR A 41 7.05 5.13 -10.65
C TYR A 41 5.94 6.12 -11.02
N PHE A 42 5.70 7.11 -10.16
CA PHE A 42 4.72 8.17 -10.40
C PHE A 42 5.01 8.92 -11.72
N ILE A 43 6.25 9.35 -11.92
CA ILE A 43 6.66 10.05 -13.14
C ILE A 43 6.37 9.19 -14.37
N VAL A 44 6.88 7.95 -14.41
CA VAL A 44 6.70 7.03 -15.54
C VAL A 44 5.21 6.76 -15.79
N HIS A 45 4.45 6.51 -14.72
CA HIS A 45 3.02 6.25 -14.80
C HIS A 45 2.26 7.43 -15.44
N PHE A 46 2.48 8.66 -14.94
CA PHE A 46 1.78 9.85 -15.44
C PHE A 46 2.23 10.29 -16.85
N PHE A 47 3.38 9.84 -17.34
CA PHE A 47 3.75 10.00 -18.76
C PHE A 47 2.94 9.08 -19.67
N ILE A 48 2.57 7.88 -19.22
CA ILE A 48 1.93 6.85 -20.05
C ILE A 48 0.41 6.95 -20.05
N ILE A 49 -0.21 7.36 -18.93
CA ILE A 49 -1.65 7.39 -18.78
C ILE A 49 -2.29 8.58 -19.51
N LYS A 50 -3.54 8.37 -20.00
CA LYS A 50 -4.31 9.39 -20.70
C LYS A 50 -5.12 10.26 -19.75
N ASP A 51 -5.89 9.66 -18.85
CA ASP A 51 -6.80 10.37 -17.94
C ASP A 51 -6.09 10.69 -16.61
N LYS A 52 -5.17 11.65 -16.67
CA LYS A 52 -4.33 12.06 -15.54
C LYS A 52 -5.14 12.58 -14.36
N LEU A 53 -6.20 13.34 -14.64
CA LEU A 53 -7.02 13.94 -13.58
C LEU A 53 -7.77 12.87 -12.77
N LYS A 54 -8.32 11.87 -13.45
CA LYS A 54 -9.01 10.76 -12.79
C LYS A 54 -8.05 9.96 -11.90
N GLU A 55 -6.88 9.61 -12.42
CA GLU A 55 -5.84 8.89 -11.68
C GLU A 55 -5.37 9.71 -10.46
N PHE A 56 -5.13 11.00 -10.63
CA PHE A 56 -4.72 11.89 -9.55
C PHE A 56 -5.77 12.00 -8.45
N LYS A 57 -7.06 12.17 -8.80
CA LYS A 57 -8.16 12.21 -7.82
C LYS A 57 -8.26 10.91 -7.03
N TYR A 58 -8.10 9.77 -7.71
CA TYR A 58 -8.14 8.48 -7.05
C TYR A 58 -6.92 8.24 -6.15
N MET A 59 -5.74 8.65 -6.60
CA MET A 59 -4.53 8.63 -5.79
C MET A 59 -4.69 9.46 -4.51
N LEU A 60 -5.24 10.66 -4.62
CA LEU A 60 -5.50 11.51 -3.45
C LEU A 60 -6.52 10.86 -2.50
N PHE A 61 -7.57 10.25 -3.04
CA PHE A 61 -8.53 9.48 -2.25
C PHE A 61 -7.84 8.34 -1.50
N CYS A 62 -7.03 7.52 -2.17
CA CYS A 62 -6.30 6.42 -1.54
C CYS A 62 -5.31 6.91 -0.48
N LEU A 63 -4.66 8.05 -0.71
CA LEU A 63 -3.74 8.65 0.26
C LEU A 63 -4.47 9.07 1.54
N VAL A 64 -5.58 9.79 1.41
CA VAL A 64 -6.39 10.23 2.56
C VAL A 64 -7.00 9.04 3.29
N PHE A 65 -7.56 8.08 2.55
CA PHE A 65 -8.12 6.86 3.11
C PHE A 65 -7.06 6.05 3.86
N GLY A 66 -5.90 5.83 3.22
CA GLY A 66 -4.78 5.11 3.82
C GLY A 66 -4.25 5.81 5.08
N PHE A 67 -4.07 7.14 5.03
CA PHE A 67 -3.68 7.90 6.20
C PHE A 67 -4.68 7.74 7.35
N THR A 68 -5.97 7.81 7.07
CA THR A 68 -7.03 7.65 8.08
C THR A 68 -7.00 6.25 8.69
N LEU A 69 -6.95 5.22 7.84
CA LEU A 69 -6.96 3.82 8.29
C LEU A 69 -5.72 3.48 9.14
N GLU A 70 -4.53 3.85 8.67
CA GLU A 70 -3.29 3.59 9.39
C GLU A 70 -3.22 4.39 10.72
N SER A 71 -3.78 5.61 10.71
CA SER A 71 -3.91 6.40 11.95
C SER A 71 -4.85 5.74 12.95
N LEU A 72 -5.97 5.17 12.48
CA LEU A 72 -6.87 4.39 13.35
C LEU A 72 -6.17 3.18 13.94
N PHE A 73 -5.36 2.45 13.17
CA PHE A 73 -4.58 1.33 13.69
C PHE A 73 -3.58 1.76 14.75
N TYR A 74 -2.94 2.90 14.56
CA TYR A 74 -2.01 3.44 15.54
C TYR A 74 -2.72 3.91 16.82
N PHE A 75 -3.75 4.75 16.71
CA PHE A 75 -4.45 5.32 17.87
C PHE A 75 -5.32 4.32 18.62
N SER A 76 -5.82 3.27 17.97
CA SER A 76 -6.47 2.15 18.64
C SER A 76 -5.52 1.26 19.42
N GLY A 77 -4.22 1.47 19.28
CA GLY A 77 -3.20 0.61 19.87
C GLY A 77 -3.07 -0.75 19.19
N LEU A 78 -3.59 -0.92 17.97
CA LEU A 78 -3.48 -2.19 17.24
C LEU A 78 -2.05 -2.45 16.83
N MET A 79 -1.35 -1.43 16.30
CA MET A 79 0.03 -1.55 15.85
C MET A 79 0.78 -0.22 15.89
N THR A 80 2.11 -0.33 15.83
CA THR A 80 3.03 0.81 15.70
C THR A 80 3.95 0.60 14.51
N TYR A 81 4.51 1.71 14.00
CA TYR A 81 5.29 1.72 12.76
C TYR A 81 6.71 2.18 13.00
N LYS A 82 7.70 1.48 12.40
CA LYS A 82 9.09 1.93 12.33
C LYS A 82 9.21 2.99 11.22
N GLY A 83 9.90 4.10 11.48
CA GLY A 83 10.18 5.03 10.40
C GLY A 83 10.68 6.40 10.84
N MET A 84 11.09 7.19 9.85
CA MET A 84 11.44 8.61 9.99
C MET A 84 10.22 9.51 9.76
N PHE A 85 10.29 10.73 10.29
CA PHE A 85 9.26 11.77 10.16
C PHE A 85 7.95 11.46 10.88
N THR A 86 8.00 10.63 11.92
CA THR A 86 6.86 10.46 12.82
C THR A 86 6.87 11.52 13.90
N SER A 87 5.70 12.03 14.26
CA SER A 87 5.49 12.94 15.37
C SER A 87 4.20 12.58 16.10
N LYS A 88 3.94 13.21 17.26
CA LYS A 88 2.65 13.04 17.96
C LYS A 88 1.44 13.42 17.09
N PHE A 89 1.62 14.34 16.14
CA PHE A 89 0.58 14.80 15.22
C PHE A 89 0.53 14.00 13.92
N LEU A 90 1.67 13.40 13.51
CA LEU A 90 1.78 12.58 12.32
C LEU A 90 2.44 11.24 12.72
N PRO A 91 1.67 10.29 13.30
CA PRO A 91 2.22 9.04 13.80
C PRO A 91 2.57 8.06 12.68
N ILE A 92 2.07 8.31 11.46
CA ILE A 92 2.23 7.42 10.32
C ILE A 92 3.46 7.82 9.52
N PRO A 93 4.43 6.92 9.33
CA PRO A 93 5.63 7.23 8.57
C PRO A 93 5.32 7.36 7.08
N ILE A 94 6.07 8.23 6.39
CA ILE A 94 5.86 8.53 4.97
C ILE A 94 5.89 7.27 4.10
N TRP A 95 6.71 6.27 4.42
CA TRP A 95 6.85 5.07 3.59
C TRP A 95 5.54 4.29 3.43
N ILE A 96 4.68 4.27 4.45
CA ILE A 96 3.40 3.56 4.35
C ILE A 96 2.40 4.35 3.50
N LEU A 97 2.39 5.68 3.61
CA LEU A 97 1.56 6.54 2.77
C LEU A 97 1.95 6.43 1.28
N ILE A 98 3.24 6.30 1.02
CA ILE A 98 3.77 6.07 -0.32
C ILE A 98 3.32 4.72 -0.89
N LEU A 99 3.22 3.67 -0.07
CA LEU A 99 2.66 2.39 -0.51
C LEU A 99 1.19 2.52 -0.94
N TRP A 100 0.40 3.32 -0.24
CA TRP A 100 -0.97 3.63 -0.64
C TRP A 100 -1.05 4.34 -1.99
N ILE A 101 -0.13 5.28 -2.25
CA ILE A 101 0.01 5.90 -3.58
C ILE A 101 0.34 4.84 -4.64
N GLY A 102 1.35 4.01 -4.41
CA GLY A 102 1.72 2.93 -5.32
C GLY A 102 0.57 1.98 -5.63
N TYR A 103 -0.19 1.57 -4.60
CA TYR A 103 -1.39 0.77 -4.76
C TYR A 103 -2.43 1.46 -5.67
N SER A 104 -2.71 2.74 -5.44
CA SER A 104 -3.70 3.49 -6.21
C SER A 104 -3.41 3.48 -7.72
N LEU A 105 -2.13 3.54 -8.10
CA LEU A 105 -1.69 3.55 -9.49
C LEU A 105 -1.86 2.19 -10.20
N THR A 106 -2.25 1.15 -9.49
CA THR A 106 -2.49 -0.18 -10.08
C THR A 106 -3.96 -0.52 -10.27
N VAL A 107 -4.85 0.11 -9.52
CA VAL A 107 -6.27 -0.26 -9.46
C VAL A 107 -6.98 -0.17 -10.82
N PHE A 108 -6.74 0.90 -11.59
CA PHE A 108 -7.34 1.06 -12.92
C PHE A 108 -6.57 0.32 -14.04
N HIS A 109 -5.50 -0.40 -13.69
CA HIS A 109 -4.58 -1.04 -14.63
C HIS A 109 -4.45 -2.52 -14.33
N SER A 110 -3.39 -2.94 -13.67
CA SER A 110 -3.12 -4.36 -13.40
C SER A 110 -4.16 -5.03 -12.51
N PHE A 111 -4.83 -4.30 -11.63
CA PHE A 111 -5.92 -4.82 -10.80
C PHE A 111 -7.33 -4.62 -11.38
N LYS A 112 -7.46 -4.02 -12.57
CA LYS A 112 -8.77 -3.79 -13.22
C LYS A 112 -9.59 -5.07 -13.41
N TRP A 113 -8.95 -6.22 -13.56
CA TRP A 113 -9.60 -7.51 -13.70
C TRP A 113 -10.38 -7.95 -12.46
N ILE A 114 -10.09 -7.39 -11.28
CA ILE A 114 -10.80 -7.63 -10.01
C ILE A 114 -12.13 -6.88 -9.99
N TYR A 115 -12.26 -5.80 -10.75
CA TYR A 115 -13.46 -4.95 -10.75
C TYR A 115 -14.73 -5.75 -11.04
N LYS A 116 -15.77 -5.58 -10.23
CA LYS A 116 -17.04 -6.32 -10.21
C LYS A 116 -16.93 -7.83 -9.89
N ARG A 117 -15.77 -8.31 -9.47
CA ARG A 117 -15.59 -9.69 -8.99
C ARG A 117 -15.55 -9.70 -7.46
N TYR A 118 -16.69 -9.44 -6.85
CA TYR A 118 -16.79 -9.20 -5.40
C TYR A 118 -16.17 -10.30 -4.54
N LEU A 119 -16.40 -11.59 -4.88
CA LEU A 119 -15.79 -12.70 -4.16
C LEU A 119 -14.25 -12.68 -4.26
N VAL A 120 -13.72 -12.36 -5.42
CA VAL A 120 -12.26 -12.27 -5.64
C VAL A 120 -11.69 -11.09 -4.87
N SER A 121 -12.38 -9.93 -4.89
CA SER A 121 -11.98 -8.74 -4.11
C SER A 121 -11.97 -9.06 -2.62
N PHE A 122 -13.00 -9.72 -2.12
CA PHE A 122 -13.13 -10.14 -0.72
C PHE A 122 -11.96 -11.07 -0.31
N ILE A 123 -11.66 -12.09 -1.12
CA ILE A 123 -10.57 -13.03 -0.83
C ILE A 123 -9.22 -12.33 -0.89
N ILE A 124 -8.94 -11.55 -1.93
CA ILE A 124 -7.65 -10.86 -2.07
C ILE A 124 -7.49 -9.77 -1.00
N GLY A 125 -8.50 -8.94 -0.78
CA GLY A 125 -8.48 -7.93 0.27
C GLY A 125 -8.40 -8.58 1.65
N GLY A 126 -9.38 -9.39 2.01
CA GLY A 126 -9.51 -9.94 3.36
C GLY A 126 -8.42 -10.93 3.77
N LEU A 127 -7.84 -11.69 2.84
CA LEU A 127 -6.84 -12.69 3.19
C LEU A 127 -5.41 -12.24 2.86
N ILE A 128 -5.17 -11.66 1.68
CA ILE A 128 -3.81 -11.33 1.24
C ILE A 128 -3.32 -10.01 1.83
N ALA A 129 -4.16 -8.97 1.90
CA ALA A 129 -3.73 -7.70 2.46
C ALA A 129 -3.29 -7.81 3.93
N PRO A 130 -4.02 -8.50 4.85
CA PRO A 130 -3.54 -8.73 6.21
C PRO A 130 -2.21 -9.49 6.28
N LEU A 131 -1.92 -10.41 5.34
CA LEU A 131 -0.63 -11.11 5.29
C LEU A 131 0.53 -10.15 5.01
N MET A 132 0.30 -9.02 4.34
CA MET A 132 1.34 -7.99 4.14
C MET A 132 1.72 -7.35 5.48
N TYR A 133 0.75 -7.08 6.36
CA TYR A 133 1.02 -6.59 7.72
C TYR A 133 1.74 -7.63 8.58
N VAL A 134 1.35 -8.90 8.50
CA VAL A 134 2.07 -9.99 9.18
C VAL A 134 3.52 -10.08 8.69
N SER A 135 3.74 -9.96 7.40
CA SER A 135 5.09 -9.94 6.82
C SER A 135 5.91 -8.75 7.30
N ALA A 136 5.30 -7.56 7.37
CA ALA A 136 5.91 -6.34 7.89
C ALA A 136 6.23 -6.46 9.39
N ASN A 137 5.37 -7.10 10.17
CA ASN A 137 5.62 -7.40 11.59
C ASN A 137 6.79 -8.38 11.76
N LYS A 138 6.85 -9.42 10.95
CA LYS A 138 7.95 -10.41 10.99
C LYS A 138 9.32 -9.78 10.75
N ILE A 139 9.42 -8.77 9.91
CA ILE A 139 10.67 -8.03 9.65
C ILE A 139 10.81 -6.76 10.51
N ARG A 140 9.93 -6.58 11.49
CA ARG A 140 9.98 -5.51 12.50
C ARG A 140 9.92 -4.09 11.94
N ILE A 141 9.19 -3.87 10.86
CA ILE A 141 8.86 -2.52 10.34
C ILE A 141 7.48 -2.04 10.78
N ILE A 142 6.63 -2.98 11.16
CA ILE A 142 5.40 -2.78 11.94
C ILE A 142 5.52 -3.67 13.18
N ASN A 143 5.03 -3.19 14.32
CA ASN A 143 4.96 -4.00 15.53
C ASN A 143 3.51 -4.10 15.96
N PHE A 144 2.99 -5.32 16.07
CA PHE A 144 1.67 -5.60 16.61
C PHE A 144 1.73 -5.54 18.14
N ASN A 145 0.70 -4.95 18.74
CA ASN A 145 0.54 -4.91 20.19
C ASN A 145 -0.25 -6.10 20.73
N TYR A 146 -0.88 -6.88 19.84
CA TYR A 146 -1.60 -8.12 20.11
C TYR A 146 -0.89 -9.30 19.46
N ASP A 147 -1.36 -10.51 19.75
CA ASP A 147 -0.86 -11.70 19.08
C ASP A 147 -1.01 -11.60 17.55
N VAL A 148 -0.11 -12.24 16.81
CA VAL A 148 -0.08 -12.18 15.33
C VAL A 148 -1.36 -12.73 14.72
N ILE A 149 -1.88 -13.83 15.28
CA ILE A 149 -3.10 -14.48 14.78
C ILE A 149 -4.32 -13.60 15.08
N GLU A 150 -4.39 -13.06 16.30
CA GLU A 150 -5.45 -12.14 16.72
C GLU A 150 -5.48 -10.90 15.83
N THR A 151 -4.32 -10.24 15.64
CA THR A 151 -4.21 -9.07 14.77
C THR A 151 -4.61 -9.39 13.34
N TYR A 152 -4.19 -10.55 12.81
CA TYR A 152 -4.58 -10.98 11.47
C TYR A 152 -6.11 -11.06 11.33
N PHE A 153 -6.79 -11.71 12.27
CA PHE A 153 -8.25 -11.85 12.23
C PHE A 153 -9.00 -10.52 12.45
N ILE A 154 -8.41 -9.56 13.16
CA ILE A 154 -8.94 -8.18 13.24
C ILE A 154 -8.85 -7.48 11.88
N LEU A 155 -7.75 -7.67 11.15
CA LEU A 155 -7.53 -7.06 9.85
C LEU A 155 -8.40 -7.66 8.74
N VAL A 156 -8.70 -8.96 8.78
CA VAL A 156 -9.49 -9.65 7.74
C VAL A 156 -10.80 -8.92 7.40
N PRO A 157 -11.73 -8.64 8.33
CA PRO A 157 -12.97 -7.95 8.00
C PRO A 157 -12.74 -6.53 7.48
N LEU A 158 -11.73 -5.82 7.98
CA LEU A 158 -11.43 -4.44 7.59
C LEU A 158 -10.91 -4.33 6.14
N TRP A 159 -10.26 -5.37 5.65
CA TRP A 159 -9.73 -5.43 4.29
C TRP A 159 -10.63 -6.18 3.30
N SER A 160 -11.71 -6.80 3.78
CA SER A 160 -12.66 -7.54 2.94
C SER A 160 -13.67 -6.66 2.21
N PHE A 161 -13.81 -5.40 2.63
CA PHE A 161 -14.70 -4.41 2.04
C PHE A 161 -13.93 -3.41 1.21
#